data_e811f4e4165fcb3cef42c4c06ee41be9
#
_entry.id   e811f4e4165fcb3cef42c4c06ee41be9
#
_cell.length_a   1.000
_cell.length_b   1.000
_cell.length_c   1.000
_cell.angle_alpha   90.00
_cell.angle_beta   90.00
_cell.angle_gamma   90.00
#
_symmetry.space_group_name_H-M   'P 1'
#
loop_
_entity.id
_entity.type
_entity.pdbx_description
1 polymer ?
#
loop_
_entity_poly.entity_id
_entity_poly.type
_entity_poly.pdbx_seq_one_letter_code
_entity_poly.pdbx_strand_id
1 'polypeptide(L)'
;SSSDRAYHTGMSAHAALKKMYEWRHRDFHPGMVEQFIQCMGIYPIGSVVELNTGEIGVVVTMNRVRRLKPRVALVLQPDYLPVPGSTTVDLMDYKTRDGRPCEIDRVLEPGVHGINPVNYLPVANVAA
;
A
#
# COMPACT_ATOMS: atom_id res chain seq x y z
N SER A 1 11.05 20.54 -11.63
CA SER A 1 10.24 21.70 -11.84
C SER A 1 9.60 22.19 -10.56
N SER A 2 9.11 23.41 -10.58
CA SER A 2 8.50 23.99 -9.41
C SER A 2 7.22 23.26 -9.00
N SER A 3 6.51 22.70 -9.95
CA SER A 3 5.29 21.96 -9.63
C SER A 3 5.59 20.68 -8.83
N ASP A 4 6.76 20.11 -9.04
CA ASP A 4 7.14 18.94 -8.26
C ASP A 4 7.36 19.29 -6.80
N ARG A 5 7.96 20.45 -6.54
CA ARG A 5 8.16 20.88 -5.16
C ARG A 5 6.85 21.20 -4.47
N ALA A 6 5.94 21.83 -5.18
CA ALA A 6 4.62 22.10 -4.64
C ALA A 6 3.89 20.80 -4.32
N TYR A 7 4.05 19.82 -5.18
CA TYR A 7 3.49 18.50 -4.95
C TYR A 7 3.99 17.91 -3.64
N HIS A 8 5.29 18.04 -3.38
CA HIS A 8 5.86 17.42 -2.19
C HIS A 8 5.49 18.14 -0.90
N THR A 9 5.32 19.44 -0.94
CA THR A 9 5.21 20.21 0.29
C THR A 9 3.79 20.40 0.79
N GLY A 10 2.80 20.34 -0.09
CA GLY A 10 1.45 20.66 0.31
C GLY A 10 0.45 19.53 0.27
N MET A 11 0.85 18.38 -0.22
CA MET A 11 -0.10 17.32 -0.49
C MET A 11 -0.40 16.49 0.75
N SER A 12 -1.68 16.38 1.09
CA SER A 12 -2.13 15.48 2.15
C SER A 12 -2.06 14.03 1.68
N ALA A 13 -2.07 13.09 2.63
CA ALA A 13 -2.11 11.68 2.29
C ALA A 13 -3.33 11.34 1.44
N HIS A 14 -4.47 11.94 1.76
CA HIS A 14 -5.69 11.72 1.00
C HIS A 14 -5.57 12.23 -0.45
N ALA A 15 -5.00 13.41 -0.63
CA ALA A 15 -4.82 13.97 -1.96
C ALA A 15 -3.84 13.16 -2.78
N ALA A 16 -2.77 12.67 -2.15
CA ALA A 16 -1.81 11.82 -2.83
C ALA A 16 -2.44 10.51 -3.28
N LEU A 17 -3.25 9.90 -2.42
CA LEU A 17 -3.94 8.66 -2.75
C LEU A 17 -4.90 8.87 -3.92
N LYS A 18 -5.62 9.98 -3.92
CA LYS A 18 -6.53 10.30 -4.99
C LYS A 18 -5.79 10.45 -6.32
N LYS A 19 -4.65 11.13 -6.30
CA LYS A 19 -3.83 11.29 -7.50
C LYS A 19 -3.30 9.95 -8.01
N MET A 20 -2.84 9.10 -7.12
CA MET A 20 -2.36 7.79 -7.50
C MET A 20 -3.47 6.98 -8.15
N TYR A 21 -4.67 7.08 -7.63
CA TYR A 21 -5.82 6.40 -8.19
C TYR A 21 -6.14 6.90 -9.60
N GLU A 22 -6.04 8.21 -9.83
CA GLU A 22 -6.24 8.80 -11.15
C GLU A 22 -5.15 8.35 -12.12
N TRP A 23 -3.92 8.25 -11.65
CA TRP A 23 -2.78 7.88 -12.49
C TRP A 23 -2.78 6.41 -12.90
N ARG A 24 -3.55 5.57 -12.24
CA ARG A 24 -3.57 4.15 -12.59
C ARG A 24 -4.00 3.90 -14.04
N HIS A 25 -4.69 4.85 -14.63
CA HIS A 25 -5.12 4.75 -16.02
C HIS A 25 -4.13 5.38 -17.00
N ARG A 26 -3.05 5.95 -16.49
CA ARG A 26 -2.04 6.63 -17.29
C ARG A 26 -0.68 6.02 -17.02
N ASP A 27 0.21 6.84 -16.51
CA ASP A 27 1.55 6.42 -16.14
C ASP A 27 1.65 6.29 -14.64
N PHE A 28 1.89 5.08 -14.18
CA PHE A 28 2.22 4.87 -12.78
C PHE A 28 3.73 4.97 -12.65
N HIS A 29 4.19 5.84 -11.74
CA HIS A 29 5.61 6.04 -11.50
C HIS A 29 5.96 5.53 -10.10
N PRO A 30 6.54 4.32 -9.99
CA PRO A 30 6.94 3.80 -8.68
C PRO A 30 7.83 4.77 -7.91
N GLY A 31 8.67 5.52 -8.61
CA GLY A 31 9.52 6.51 -7.97
C GLY A 31 8.75 7.62 -7.27
N MET A 32 7.59 7.99 -7.81
CA MET A 32 6.75 9.00 -7.15
C MET A 32 6.15 8.47 -5.86
N VAL A 33 5.73 7.22 -5.85
CA VAL A 33 5.20 6.59 -4.65
C VAL A 33 6.31 6.49 -3.59
N GLU A 34 7.50 6.11 -4.00
CA GLU A 34 8.64 6.04 -3.09
C GLU A 34 8.96 7.41 -2.51
N GLN A 35 8.91 8.47 -3.34
CA GLN A 35 9.12 9.82 -2.85
C GLN A 35 8.05 10.22 -1.85
N PHE A 36 6.79 9.86 -2.12
CA PHE A 36 5.71 10.14 -1.18
C PHE A 36 5.98 9.46 0.17
N ILE A 37 6.40 8.20 0.14
CA ILE A 37 6.70 7.46 1.36
C ILE A 37 7.84 8.12 2.12
N GLN A 38 8.89 8.54 1.41
CA GLN A 38 10.01 9.22 2.05
C GLN A 38 9.61 10.56 2.66
N CYS A 39 8.77 11.32 1.96
CA CYS A 39 8.34 12.63 2.45
C CYS A 39 7.37 12.53 3.61
N MET A 40 6.42 11.61 3.52
CA MET A 40 5.36 11.50 4.51
C MET A 40 5.67 10.48 5.60
N GLY A 41 6.58 9.55 5.34
CA GLY A 41 6.92 8.50 6.29
C GLY A 41 5.82 7.47 6.48
N ILE A 42 4.93 7.34 5.51
CA ILE A 42 3.83 6.37 5.57
C ILE A 42 3.57 5.78 4.20
N TYR A 43 2.97 4.58 4.20
CA TYR A 43 2.43 4.00 2.97
C TYR A 43 1.00 4.48 2.80
N PRO A 44 0.62 4.99 1.62
CA PRO A 44 -0.76 5.42 1.42
C PRO A 44 -1.73 4.24 1.54
N ILE A 45 -2.86 4.50 2.17
CA ILE A 45 -3.94 3.50 2.23
C ILE A 45 -4.39 3.21 0.80
N GLY A 46 -4.54 1.93 0.47
CA GLY A 46 -4.85 1.50 -0.88
C GLY A 46 -3.63 1.13 -1.72
N SER A 47 -2.42 1.32 -1.20
CA SER A 47 -1.22 0.88 -1.91
C SER A 47 -1.22 -0.64 -2.03
N VAL A 48 -0.87 -1.14 -3.22
CA VAL A 48 -0.65 -2.56 -3.43
C VAL A 48 0.82 -2.83 -3.16
N VAL A 49 1.11 -3.75 -2.26
CA VAL A 49 2.47 -3.97 -1.79
C VAL A 49 2.84 -5.44 -1.85
N GLU A 50 4.12 -5.70 -2.07
CA GLU A 50 4.69 -7.04 -1.98
C GLU A 50 5.52 -7.12 -0.71
N LEU A 51 5.26 -8.14 0.09
CA LEU A 51 5.97 -8.35 1.35
C LEU A 51 7.22 -9.19 1.12
N ASN A 52 8.12 -9.17 2.08
CA ASN A 52 9.33 -9.99 2.00
C ASN A 52 9.05 -11.49 2.06
N THR A 53 7.82 -11.88 2.38
CA THR A 53 7.38 -13.28 2.28
C THR A 53 7.03 -13.68 0.85
N GLY A 54 6.85 -12.69 -0.04
CA GLY A 54 6.33 -12.92 -1.38
C GLY A 54 4.82 -12.73 -1.49
N GLU A 55 4.14 -12.57 -0.37
CA GLU A 55 2.70 -12.28 -0.38
C GLU A 55 2.44 -10.88 -0.90
N ILE A 56 1.29 -10.72 -1.53
CA ILE A 56 0.86 -9.41 -2.05
C ILE A 56 -0.42 -9.02 -1.35
N GLY A 57 -0.49 -7.76 -0.95
CA GLY A 57 -1.65 -7.24 -0.25
C GLY A 57 -1.90 -5.78 -0.50
N VAL A 58 -2.89 -5.24 0.19
CA VAL A 58 -3.30 -3.86 0.08
C VAL A 58 -3.21 -3.21 1.45
N VAL A 59 -2.57 -2.06 1.53
CA VAL A 59 -2.48 -1.30 2.78
C VAL A 59 -3.87 -0.78 3.12
N VAL A 60 -4.37 -1.16 4.30
CA VAL A 60 -5.73 -0.79 4.71
C VAL A 60 -5.76 0.17 5.89
N THR A 61 -4.72 0.16 6.73
CA THR A 61 -4.66 1.04 7.90
C THR A 61 -3.22 1.33 8.24
N MET A 62 -2.94 2.57 8.64
CA MET A 62 -1.62 2.99 9.08
C MET A 62 -1.46 2.72 10.57
N ASN A 63 -0.26 2.29 10.98
CA ASN A 63 0.10 2.20 12.39
C ASN A 63 0.80 3.47 12.84
N ARG A 64 0.30 4.09 13.89
CA ARG A 64 0.85 5.36 14.37
C ARG A 64 2.24 5.19 14.97
N VAL A 65 2.49 4.05 15.60
CA VAL A 65 3.76 3.79 16.28
C VAL A 65 4.85 3.45 15.28
N ARG A 66 4.52 2.61 14.31
CA ARG A 66 5.46 2.18 13.26
C ARG A 66 4.81 2.44 11.92
N ARG A 67 5.02 3.63 11.38
CA ARG A 67 4.32 4.06 10.15
C ARG A 67 4.67 3.25 8.92
N LEU A 68 5.85 2.64 8.90
CA LEU A 68 6.26 1.80 7.77
C LEU A 68 5.89 0.33 7.98
N LYS A 69 5.12 0.03 9.03
CA LYS A 69 4.58 -1.30 9.29
C LYS A 69 3.07 -1.24 9.42
N PRO A 70 2.36 -0.96 8.32
CA PRO A 70 0.91 -0.82 8.36
C PRO A 70 0.20 -2.16 8.46
N ARG A 71 -1.11 -2.09 8.57
CA ARG A 71 -1.95 -3.28 8.41
C ARG A 71 -2.22 -3.49 6.94
N VAL A 72 -2.15 -4.73 6.51
CA VAL A 72 -2.25 -5.12 5.11
C VAL A 72 -3.27 -6.22 4.96
N ALA A 73 -4.22 -6.04 4.05
CA ALA A 73 -5.14 -7.10 3.66
C ALA A 73 -4.41 -7.98 2.64
N LEU A 74 -4.21 -9.25 2.98
CA LEU A 74 -3.51 -10.17 2.10
C LEU A 74 -4.43 -10.57 0.95
N VAL A 75 -3.93 -10.50 -0.26
CA VAL A 75 -4.69 -10.78 -1.48
C VAL A 75 -4.16 -12.02 -2.19
N LEU A 76 -2.84 -12.10 -2.37
CA LEU A 76 -2.23 -13.22 -3.07
C LEU A 76 -1.15 -13.86 -2.21
N GLN A 77 -1.07 -15.19 -2.31
CA GLN A 77 -0.01 -15.97 -1.69
C GLN A 77 1.28 -15.81 -2.50
N PRO A 78 2.43 -16.26 -1.98
CA PRO A 78 3.68 -16.15 -2.72
C PRO A 78 3.66 -16.81 -4.10
N ASP A 79 2.78 -17.79 -4.29
CA ASP A 79 2.61 -18.46 -5.59
C ASP A 79 1.59 -17.77 -6.48
N TYR A 80 1.12 -16.58 -6.07
CA TYR A 80 0.12 -15.76 -6.77
C TYR A 80 -1.27 -16.38 -6.78
N LEU A 81 -1.54 -17.40 -5.98
CA LEU A 81 -2.90 -17.89 -5.81
C LEU A 81 -3.61 -17.02 -4.78
N PRO A 82 -4.94 -16.86 -4.92
CA PRO A 82 -5.69 -16.04 -3.98
C PRO A 82 -5.58 -16.54 -2.55
N VAL A 83 -5.49 -15.59 -1.62
CA VAL A 83 -5.55 -15.92 -0.19
C VAL A 83 -7.00 -16.27 0.14
N PRO A 84 -7.26 -17.42 0.77
CA PRO A 84 -8.63 -17.81 1.11
C PRO A 84 -9.23 -16.83 2.13
N GLY A 85 -10.49 -16.49 1.90
CA GLY A 85 -11.21 -15.61 2.81
C GLY A 85 -10.67 -14.20 2.82
N SER A 86 -10.88 -13.52 3.94
CA SER A 86 -10.46 -12.15 4.13
C SER A 86 -9.50 -12.11 5.32
N THR A 87 -8.22 -11.88 5.03
CA THR A 87 -7.16 -11.91 6.04
C THR A 87 -6.44 -10.59 6.05
N THR A 88 -6.44 -9.91 7.21
CA THR A 88 -5.67 -8.70 7.42
C THR A 88 -4.61 -8.98 8.48
N VAL A 89 -3.37 -8.60 8.17
CA VAL A 89 -2.27 -8.78 9.10
C VAL A 89 -1.70 -7.42 9.49
N ASP A 90 -1.21 -7.33 10.72
CA ASP A 90 -0.51 -6.16 11.21
C ASP A 90 0.98 -6.42 11.08
N LEU A 91 1.67 -5.65 10.25
CA LEU A 91 3.09 -5.90 10.01
C LEU A 91 3.95 -5.68 11.26
N MET A 92 3.42 -5.03 12.28
CA MET A 92 4.13 -4.94 13.56
C MET A 92 4.29 -6.29 14.23
N ASP A 93 3.36 -7.21 13.99
CA ASP A 93 3.34 -8.52 14.63
C ASP A 93 3.57 -9.68 13.68
N TYR A 94 3.34 -9.46 12.39
CA TYR A 94 3.38 -10.52 11.40
C TYR A 94 4.83 -10.93 11.14
N LYS A 95 5.06 -12.25 11.16
CA LYS A 95 6.40 -12.79 11.00
C LYS A 95 6.47 -13.68 9.76
N THR A 96 7.67 -13.79 9.20
CA THR A 96 7.95 -14.77 8.18
C THR A 96 7.95 -16.17 8.80
N ARG A 97 8.01 -17.20 7.96
CA ARG A 97 8.03 -18.58 8.44
C ARG A 97 9.18 -18.86 9.41
N ASP A 98 10.34 -18.26 9.14
CA ASP A 98 11.52 -18.47 9.98
C ASP A 98 11.61 -17.45 11.12
N GLY A 99 10.52 -16.74 11.40
CA GLY A 99 10.42 -15.88 12.58
C GLY A 99 10.96 -14.49 12.42
N ARG A 100 11.37 -14.09 11.21
CA ARG A 100 11.84 -12.73 10.97
C ARG A 100 10.67 -11.77 10.81
N PRO A 101 10.86 -10.49 11.12
CA PRO A 101 9.80 -9.50 10.91
C PRO A 101 9.39 -9.44 9.44
N CYS A 102 8.09 -9.35 9.22
CA CYS A 102 7.58 -9.17 7.88
C CYS A 102 7.62 -7.70 7.52
N GLU A 103 8.08 -7.40 6.31
CA GLU A 103 8.25 -6.03 5.84
C GLU A 103 7.75 -5.90 4.41
N ILE A 104 7.43 -4.66 4.04
CA ILE A 104 7.09 -4.35 2.65
C ILE A 104 8.38 -4.24 1.86
N ASP A 105 8.52 -5.08 0.82
CA ASP A 105 9.67 -5.02 -0.06
C ASP A 105 9.51 -3.94 -1.13
N ARG A 106 8.30 -3.78 -1.66
CA ARG A 106 8.06 -2.78 -2.71
C ARG A 106 6.59 -2.50 -2.88
N VAL A 107 6.30 -1.35 -3.46
CA VAL A 107 4.96 -0.96 -3.86
C VAL A 107 4.77 -1.33 -5.31
N LEU A 108 3.63 -1.95 -5.61
CA LEU A 108 3.32 -2.39 -6.96
C LEU A 108 2.36 -1.43 -7.63
N GLU A 109 2.31 -1.51 -8.96
CA GLU A 109 1.43 -0.69 -9.75
C GLU A 109 -0.04 -1.01 -9.45
N PRO A 110 -0.91 0.01 -9.29
CA PRO A 110 -2.33 -0.24 -9.12
C PRO A 110 -2.89 -1.04 -10.30
N GLY A 111 -3.71 -2.03 -10.00
CA GLY A 111 -4.26 -2.91 -11.02
C GLY A 111 -3.40 -4.11 -11.34
N VAL A 112 -2.19 -4.19 -10.78
CA VAL A 112 -1.33 -5.35 -10.99
C VAL A 112 -2.06 -6.61 -10.52
N HIS A 113 -1.90 -7.68 -11.25
CA HIS A 113 -2.57 -8.96 -10.98
C HIS A 113 -4.09 -8.83 -10.88
N GLY A 114 -4.69 -7.78 -11.46
CA GLY A 114 -6.12 -7.57 -11.39
C GLY A 114 -6.61 -7.08 -10.03
N ILE A 115 -5.72 -6.67 -9.15
CA ILE A 115 -6.11 -6.24 -7.81
C ILE A 115 -6.66 -4.83 -7.86
N ASN A 116 -7.91 -4.67 -7.39
CA ASN A 116 -8.52 -3.37 -7.20
C ASN A 116 -8.48 -3.05 -5.71
N PRO A 117 -7.63 -2.09 -5.29
CA PRO A 117 -7.46 -1.82 -3.86
C PRO A 117 -8.74 -1.46 -3.14
N VAL A 118 -9.67 -0.82 -3.82
CA VAL A 118 -10.94 -0.38 -3.21
C VAL A 118 -11.70 -1.55 -2.61
N ASN A 119 -11.59 -2.73 -3.21
CA ASN A 119 -12.32 -3.91 -2.74
C ASN A 119 -11.84 -4.39 -1.37
N TYR A 120 -10.71 -3.92 -0.90
CA TYR A 120 -10.10 -4.38 0.35
C TYR A 120 -10.15 -3.33 1.45
N LEU A 121 -10.60 -2.11 1.13
CA LEU A 121 -10.67 -1.04 2.10
C LEU A 121 -11.93 -1.19 2.95
N PRO A 122 -11.90 -0.68 4.21
CA PRO A 122 -13.09 -0.74 5.06
C PRO A 122 -14.29 -0.07 4.42
N VAL A 123 -15.44 -0.70 4.53
CA VAL A 123 -16.68 -0.21 3.91
C VAL A 123 -17.03 1.18 4.41
N ALA A 124 -16.77 1.45 5.69
CA ALA A 124 -17.08 2.76 6.26
C ALA A 124 -16.34 3.89 5.53
N ASN A 125 -15.14 3.63 5.04
CA ASN A 125 -14.38 4.63 4.29
C ASN A 125 -14.97 4.84 2.91
N VAL A 126 -15.55 3.81 2.34
CA VAL A 126 -16.16 3.89 1.02
C VAL A 126 -17.49 4.62 1.09
N ALA A 127 -18.26 4.38 2.16
CA ALA A 127 -19.57 4.97 2.32
C ALA A 127 -19.50 6.47 2.61
N ALA A 128 -18.40 6.91 3.18
CA ALA A 128 -18.22 8.32 3.44
C ALA A 128 -17.85 9.04 2.16
#